data_d39841a100e49855b4ad12a52b30186f
#
_entry.id   d39841a100e49855b4ad12a52b30186f
#
_cell.length_a   1.000
_cell.length_b   1.000
_cell.length_c   1.000
_cell.angle_alpha   90.00
_cell.angle_beta   90.00
_cell.angle_gamma   90.00
#
_symmetry.space_group_name_H-M   'P 1'
#
loop_
_entity.id
_entity.type
_entity.pdbx_description
1 polymer ?
#
loop_
_entity_poly.entity_id
_entity_poly.type
_entity_poly.pdbx_seq_one_letter_code
_entity_poly.pdbx_strand_id
1 'polypeptide(L)'
;MINVAGLGVAGSYLLRRLNQEGFDSLGYDPKRPGYYIPCGYATNLDRIKTFASRAGLDIEEYSTVRSSSVTFSGNEFGPVEFAGIGLGTFDKNRFERDLVAGLSTRMTAFRQAENESLTIDATGVSRQILGKAEDDHLMYAREIISKKADHKDFYFQFFKKGTGYYWEFPIAGGYHIGAGSLTLDMVDEALRYVQPGFTVGRKIRMKPLFENMVRDKVIGVGESIGLVSPITGEGILPALESAEILVQIMKRQDDPDMIKMAYRKQIMKAYGYYEHLYHLVSALQNGRTLGLSALRTSLMARKDLIGFGIDFSIRKVIRHFL
;
A
#
# COMPACT_ATOMS: atom_id res chain seq x y z
N MET A 1 15.48 19.36 -13.75
CA MET A 1 14.03 18.98 -13.68
C MET A 1 13.93 17.50 -13.30
N ILE A 2 13.03 17.15 -12.39
CA ILE A 2 12.75 15.77 -11.95
C ILE A 2 11.38 15.37 -12.48
N ASN A 3 11.28 14.22 -13.14
CA ASN A 3 10.01 13.72 -13.63
C ASN A 3 9.41 12.71 -12.64
N VAL A 4 8.15 12.90 -12.25
CA VAL A 4 7.40 11.98 -11.38
C VAL A 4 6.30 11.32 -12.21
N ALA A 5 6.46 10.05 -12.55
CA ALA A 5 5.51 9.27 -13.32
C ALA A 5 4.54 8.53 -12.40
N GLY A 6 3.24 8.82 -12.51
CA GLY A 6 2.18 8.33 -11.63
C GLY A 6 1.96 9.26 -10.42
N LEU A 7 0.71 9.73 -10.25
CA LEU A 7 0.29 10.60 -9.14
C LEU A 7 -0.75 9.91 -8.25
N GLY A 8 -0.48 8.65 -7.88
CA GLY A 8 -1.10 8.00 -6.73
C GLY A 8 -0.48 8.50 -5.42
N VAL A 9 -0.76 7.84 -4.30
CA VAL A 9 -0.29 8.28 -2.96
C VAL A 9 1.22 8.60 -2.94
N ALA A 10 2.07 7.71 -3.47
CA ALA A 10 3.52 7.92 -3.46
C ALA A 10 3.93 9.14 -4.31
N GLY A 11 3.46 9.19 -5.56
CA GLY A 11 3.90 10.21 -6.52
C GLY A 11 3.33 11.59 -6.23
N SER A 12 2.07 11.70 -5.80
CA SER A 12 1.47 12.98 -5.43
C SER A 12 2.15 13.58 -4.19
N TYR A 13 2.42 12.74 -3.18
CA TYR A 13 3.18 13.16 -2.00
C TYR A 13 4.61 13.57 -2.36
N LEU A 14 5.30 12.75 -3.14
CA LEU A 14 6.66 13.05 -3.59
C LEU A 14 6.73 14.39 -4.33
N LEU A 15 5.84 14.61 -5.30
CA LEU A 15 5.79 15.85 -6.08
C LEU A 15 5.58 17.07 -5.18
N ARG A 16 4.65 16.99 -4.23
CA ARG A 16 4.43 18.05 -3.22
C ARG A 16 5.69 18.33 -2.44
N ARG A 17 6.35 17.31 -1.91
CA ARG A 17 7.54 17.44 -1.09
C ARG A 17 8.74 17.97 -1.88
N LEU A 18 8.95 17.50 -3.10
CA LEU A 18 10.00 18.04 -3.97
C LEU A 18 9.80 19.53 -4.24
N ASN A 19 8.58 19.95 -4.54
CA ASN A 19 8.27 21.35 -4.78
C ASN A 19 8.50 22.22 -3.53
N GLN A 20 8.08 21.76 -2.34
CA GLN A 20 8.33 22.46 -1.07
C GLN A 20 9.81 22.62 -0.75
N GLU A 21 10.65 21.69 -1.18
CA GLU A 21 12.11 21.74 -0.99
C GLU A 21 12.82 22.47 -2.14
N GLY A 22 12.07 23.10 -3.07
CA GLY A 22 12.61 23.92 -4.16
C GLY A 22 13.14 23.14 -5.36
N PHE A 23 12.87 21.84 -5.46
CA PHE A 23 13.26 21.05 -6.63
C PHE A 23 12.36 21.38 -7.84
N ASP A 24 12.98 21.63 -8.99
CA ASP A 24 12.27 21.71 -10.26
C ASP A 24 11.74 20.33 -10.65
N SER A 25 10.40 20.16 -10.57
CA SER A 25 9.76 18.87 -10.73
C SER A 25 8.43 18.95 -11.50
N LEU A 26 8.11 17.89 -12.27
CA LEU A 26 6.92 17.81 -13.11
C LEU A 26 6.26 16.43 -12.94
N GLY A 27 4.98 16.44 -12.60
CA GLY A 27 4.17 15.23 -12.43
C GLY A 27 3.45 14.81 -13.69
N TYR A 28 3.32 13.49 -13.91
CA TYR A 28 2.60 12.89 -15.03
C TYR A 28 1.63 11.83 -14.53
N ASP A 29 0.36 11.92 -14.93
CA ASP A 29 -0.62 10.87 -14.65
C ASP A 29 -1.71 10.87 -15.73
N PRO A 30 -2.01 9.74 -16.38
CA PRO A 30 -3.08 9.65 -17.38
C PRO A 30 -4.47 9.55 -16.74
N LYS A 31 -4.60 9.50 -15.41
CA LYS A 31 -5.90 9.43 -14.74
C LYS A 31 -6.76 10.63 -15.09
N ARG A 32 -8.00 10.33 -15.49
CA ARG A 32 -9.02 11.37 -15.73
C ARG A 32 -9.72 11.75 -14.42
N PRO A 33 -10.29 12.97 -14.31
CA PRO A 33 -11.15 13.32 -13.20
C PRO A 33 -12.24 12.24 -13.00
N GLY A 34 -12.45 11.83 -11.74
CA GLY A 34 -13.40 10.77 -11.40
C GLY A 34 -12.85 9.35 -11.52
N TYR A 35 -11.60 9.16 -11.90
CA TYR A 35 -10.94 7.85 -11.85
C TYR A 35 -10.88 7.35 -10.42
N TYR A 36 -11.32 6.12 -10.21
CA TYR A 36 -11.35 5.46 -8.92
C TYR A 36 -10.44 4.23 -8.94
N ILE A 37 -9.60 4.10 -7.92
CA ILE A 37 -8.77 2.91 -7.70
C ILE A 37 -9.36 2.13 -6.55
N PRO A 38 -9.65 0.82 -6.72
CA PRO A 38 -10.08 -0.01 -5.61
C PRO A 38 -8.99 -0.05 -4.55
N CYS A 39 -9.37 0.34 -3.35
CA CYS A 39 -8.50 0.39 -2.19
C CYS A 39 -9.39 0.59 -0.97
N GLY A 40 -9.32 -0.26 0.01
CA GLY A 40 -10.12 -0.14 1.23
C GLY A 40 -9.91 1.16 2.01
N TYR A 41 -8.97 2.04 1.58
CA TYR A 41 -8.62 3.33 2.19
C TYR A 41 -8.20 3.22 3.66
N ALA A 42 -7.98 1.99 4.13
CA ALA A 42 -7.59 1.68 5.48
C ALA A 42 -6.08 1.81 5.68
N THR A 43 -5.70 2.43 6.78
CA THR A 43 -4.30 2.62 7.17
C THR A 43 -4.18 3.09 8.61
N ASN A 44 -2.97 3.28 9.12
CA ASN A 44 -2.71 3.91 10.41
C ASN A 44 -2.73 5.45 10.27
N LEU A 45 -3.86 6.08 10.64
CA LEU A 45 -4.06 7.52 10.51
C LEU A 45 -3.09 8.34 11.39
N ASP A 46 -2.69 7.81 12.55
CA ASP A 46 -1.75 8.50 13.44
C ASP A 46 -0.34 8.58 12.81
N ARG A 47 0.06 7.55 12.08
CA ARG A 47 1.31 7.57 11.32
C ARG A 47 1.23 8.45 10.08
N ILE A 48 0.13 8.39 9.33
CA ILE A 48 -0.08 9.26 8.15
C ILE A 48 -0.08 10.74 8.53
N LYS A 49 -0.56 11.10 9.71
CA LYS A 49 -0.58 12.48 10.22
C LYS A 49 0.77 13.18 10.04
N THR A 50 1.87 12.48 10.31
CA THR A 50 3.22 13.03 10.14
C THR A 50 3.53 13.40 8.69
N PHE A 51 3.12 12.56 7.73
CA PHE A 51 3.34 12.82 6.30
C PHE A 51 2.40 13.91 5.78
N ALA A 52 1.13 13.88 6.16
CA ALA A 52 0.16 14.90 5.81
C ALA A 52 0.64 16.29 6.27
N SER A 53 1.05 16.43 7.53
CA SER A 53 1.57 17.68 8.09
C SER A 53 2.82 18.18 7.36
N ARG A 54 3.75 17.30 6.97
CA ARG A 54 4.91 17.67 6.15
C ARG A 54 4.51 18.19 4.77
N ALA A 55 3.43 17.67 4.20
CA ALA A 55 2.88 18.13 2.93
C ALA A 55 2.02 19.42 3.07
N GLY A 56 1.84 19.93 4.29
CA GLY A 56 1.00 21.09 4.57
C GLY A 56 -0.50 20.78 4.62
N LEU A 57 -0.86 19.52 4.90
CA LEU A 57 -2.25 19.05 5.00
C LEU A 57 -2.54 18.53 6.41
N ASP A 58 -3.79 18.60 6.84
CA ASP A 58 -4.26 17.95 8.07
C ASP A 58 -5.04 16.68 7.72
N ILE A 59 -4.55 15.53 8.16
CA ILE A 59 -5.20 14.24 7.88
C ILE A 59 -6.61 14.15 8.48
N GLU A 60 -6.91 14.89 9.52
CA GLU A 60 -8.23 14.88 10.15
C GLU A 60 -9.32 15.42 9.22
N GLU A 61 -8.98 16.30 8.27
CA GLU A 61 -9.91 16.77 7.23
C GLU A 61 -10.30 15.68 6.22
N TYR A 62 -9.51 14.63 6.12
CA TYR A 62 -9.70 13.50 5.21
C TYR A 62 -10.18 12.25 5.94
N SER A 63 -10.00 12.18 7.27
CA SER A 63 -10.40 11.04 8.08
C SER A 63 -11.91 10.80 8.00
N THR A 64 -12.31 9.57 7.71
CA THR A 64 -13.73 9.21 7.57
C THR A 64 -14.22 8.37 8.74
N VAL A 65 -13.44 7.37 9.15
CA VAL A 65 -13.74 6.52 10.31
C VAL A 65 -12.43 6.16 11.01
N ARG A 66 -12.45 6.26 12.35
CA ARG A 66 -11.41 5.69 13.22
C ARG A 66 -11.98 4.49 13.95
N SER A 67 -11.25 3.41 14.02
CA SER A 67 -11.69 2.20 14.69
C SER A 67 -10.91 1.93 15.97
N SER A 68 -11.63 1.48 17.00
CA SER A 68 -11.05 0.97 18.24
C SER A 68 -10.81 -0.55 18.20
N SER A 69 -11.39 -1.26 17.22
CA SER A 69 -11.24 -2.70 17.09
C SER A 69 -11.21 -3.17 15.64
N VAL A 70 -10.66 -4.34 15.43
CA VAL A 70 -10.69 -5.07 14.16
C VAL A 70 -10.89 -6.55 14.43
N THR A 71 -11.77 -7.18 13.67
CA THR A 71 -12.02 -8.61 13.77
C THR A 71 -11.32 -9.35 12.63
N PHE A 72 -10.51 -10.34 12.99
CA PHE A 72 -9.94 -11.32 12.07
C PHE A 72 -10.71 -12.64 12.20
N SER A 73 -11.07 -13.22 11.08
CA SER A 73 -11.69 -14.53 10.98
C SER A 73 -11.03 -15.31 9.83
N GLY A 74 -11.27 -16.58 9.73
CA GLY A 74 -10.74 -17.39 8.64
C GLY A 74 -11.45 -18.73 8.51
N ASN A 75 -11.22 -19.43 7.41
CA ASN A 75 -11.81 -20.74 7.18
C ASN A 75 -11.29 -21.81 8.17
N GLU A 76 -10.19 -21.53 8.84
CA GLU A 76 -9.50 -22.47 9.74
C GLU A 76 -9.54 -22.00 11.20
N PHE A 77 -10.09 -20.81 11.50
CA PHE A 77 -10.23 -20.27 12.84
C PHE A 77 -11.43 -19.34 12.95
N GLY A 78 -12.02 -19.26 14.14
CA GLY A 78 -13.14 -18.38 14.43
C GLY A 78 -12.72 -16.91 14.56
N PRO A 79 -13.69 -16.00 14.78
CA PRO A 79 -13.42 -14.58 14.90
C PRO A 79 -12.57 -14.26 16.13
N VAL A 80 -11.52 -13.47 15.93
CA VAL A 80 -10.63 -12.93 16.98
C VAL A 80 -10.58 -11.42 16.85
N GLU A 81 -10.92 -10.72 17.94
CA GLU A 81 -10.89 -9.27 17.98
C GLU A 81 -9.54 -8.75 18.49
N PHE A 82 -9.00 -7.74 17.81
CA PHE A 82 -7.79 -7.01 18.19
C PHE A 82 -8.13 -5.53 18.39
N ALA A 83 -7.36 -4.84 19.23
CA ALA A 83 -7.51 -3.40 19.39
C ALA A 83 -6.95 -2.65 18.16
N GLY A 84 -7.70 -1.64 17.73
CA GLY A 84 -7.22 -0.64 16.76
C GLY A 84 -6.36 0.41 17.46
N ILE A 85 -5.17 0.67 16.93
CA ILE A 85 -4.22 1.69 17.42
C ILE A 85 -3.88 2.64 16.27
N GLY A 86 -4.78 3.58 16.00
CA GLY A 86 -4.70 4.49 14.86
C GLY A 86 -5.29 3.94 13.56
N LEU A 87 -5.83 2.71 13.55
CA LEU A 87 -6.51 2.15 12.38
C LEU A 87 -7.72 3.02 12.00
N GLY A 88 -7.84 3.34 10.72
CA GLY A 88 -8.97 4.07 10.20
C GLY A 88 -8.98 4.16 8.68
N THR A 89 -10.04 4.74 8.15
CA THR A 89 -10.17 5.05 6.73
C THR A 89 -10.16 6.57 6.51
N PHE A 90 -9.77 6.99 5.32
CA PHE A 90 -9.74 8.41 4.93
C PHE A 90 -10.08 8.58 3.45
N ASP A 91 -10.52 9.77 3.04
CA ASP A 91 -10.76 10.09 1.63
C ASP A 91 -9.43 10.23 0.87
N LYS A 92 -8.91 9.08 0.46
CA LYS A 92 -7.64 8.98 -0.26
C LYS A 92 -7.66 9.74 -1.59
N ASN A 93 -8.79 9.76 -2.29
CA ASN A 93 -8.89 10.44 -3.59
C ASN A 93 -8.82 11.96 -3.42
N ARG A 94 -9.48 12.50 -2.40
CA ARG A 94 -9.37 13.93 -2.06
C ARG A 94 -7.96 14.29 -1.61
N PHE A 95 -7.36 13.46 -0.76
CA PHE A 95 -5.99 13.64 -0.29
C PHE A 95 -4.98 13.68 -1.45
N GLU A 96 -5.05 12.73 -2.40
CA GLU A 96 -4.19 12.71 -3.59
C GLU A 96 -4.35 13.97 -4.46
N ARG A 97 -5.58 14.46 -4.64
CA ARG A 97 -5.85 15.70 -5.40
C ARG A 97 -5.25 16.93 -4.73
N ASP A 98 -5.44 17.04 -3.42
CA ASP A 98 -5.00 18.20 -2.67
C ASP A 98 -3.46 18.22 -2.55
N LEU A 99 -2.80 17.06 -2.53
CA LEU A 99 -1.35 16.95 -2.61
C LEU A 99 -0.77 17.56 -3.89
N VAL A 100 -1.46 17.48 -5.02
CA VAL A 100 -0.96 18.03 -6.30
C VAL A 100 -1.58 19.39 -6.67
N ALA A 101 -2.48 19.91 -5.85
CA ALA A 101 -3.13 21.19 -6.10
C ALA A 101 -2.10 22.33 -6.23
N GLY A 102 -2.17 23.07 -7.35
CA GLY A 102 -1.26 24.18 -7.65
C GLY A 102 0.14 23.79 -8.12
N LEU A 103 0.41 22.50 -8.32
CA LEU A 103 1.69 22.01 -8.81
C LEU A 103 1.69 21.79 -10.32
N SER A 104 2.89 21.76 -10.92
CA SER A 104 3.07 21.46 -12.33
C SER A 104 2.78 19.98 -12.61
N THR A 105 1.68 19.72 -13.34
CA THR A 105 1.26 18.35 -13.69
C THR A 105 0.80 18.26 -15.14
N ARG A 106 0.93 17.07 -15.73
CA ARG A 106 0.43 16.74 -17.07
C ARG A 106 -0.49 15.51 -16.99
N MET A 107 -1.70 15.63 -17.52
CA MET A 107 -2.68 14.54 -17.60
C MET A 107 -2.38 13.60 -18.77
N THR A 108 -1.20 13.02 -18.77
CA THR A 108 -0.73 12.06 -19.77
C THR A 108 0.23 11.07 -19.13
N ALA A 109 0.34 9.89 -19.73
CA ALA A 109 1.39 8.95 -19.34
C ALA A 109 2.76 9.56 -19.64
N PHE A 110 3.70 9.38 -18.70
CA PHE A 110 5.09 9.74 -18.95
C PHE A 110 5.65 8.82 -20.05
N ARG A 111 6.27 9.41 -21.05
CA ARG A 111 7.04 8.68 -22.05
C ARG A 111 8.50 9.08 -21.86
N GLN A 112 9.33 8.09 -21.57
CA GLN A 112 10.76 8.31 -21.46
C GLN A 112 11.28 8.75 -22.85
N ALA A 113 11.44 10.05 -23.03
CA ALA A 113 12.28 10.55 -24.09
C ALA A 113 13.73 10.27 -23.66
N GLU A 114 14.69 10.27 -24.59
CA GLU A 114 16.13 10.09 -24.34
C GLU A 114 16.74 11.19 -23.44
N ASN A 115 15.93 11.75 -22.54
CA ASN A 115 16.30 12.85 -21.66
C ASN A 115 17.09 12.36 -20.46
N GLU A 116 18.18 13.05 -20.21
CA GLU A 116 19.12 12.83 -19.11
C GLU A 116 18.55 13.11 -17.70
N SER A 117 17.28 13.43 -17.55
CA SER A 117 16.63 13.82 -16.30
C SER A 117 16.36 12.64 -15.38
N LEU A 118 16.52 12.84 -14.07
CA LEU A 118 16.12 11.89 -13.06
C LEU A 118 14.60 11.66 -13.15
N THR A 119 14.19 10.40 -13.24
CA THR A 119 12.78 10.00 -13.35
C THR A 119 12.39 9.11 -12.18
N ILE A 120 11.25 9.42 -11.55
CA ILE A 120 10.72 8.63 -10.45
C ILE A 120 9.52 7.81 -10.95
N ASP A 121 9.63 6.49 -10.85
CA ASP A 121 8.53 5.58 -11.17
C ASP A 121 7.62 5.40 -9.94
N ALA A 122 6.52 6.14 -9.92
CA ALA A 122 5.44 6.03 -8.94
C ALA A 122 4.17 5.43 -9.56
N THR A 123 4.30 4.67 -10.67
CA THR A 123 3.16 4.16 -11.45
C THR A 123 2.50 2.91 -10.84
N GLY A 124 2.91 2.53 -9.64
CA GLY A 124 2.31 1.43 -8.89
C GLY A 124 2.49 0.09 -9.58
N VAL A 125 1.43 -0.71 -9.63
CA VAL A 125 1.47 -2.05 -10.20
C VAL A 125 1.92 -2.08 -11.67
N SER A 126 1.69 -1.02 -12.44
CA SER A 126 2.10 -0.97 -13.85
C SER A 126 3.61 -0.91 -14.02
N ARG A 127 4.34 -0.32 -13.07
CA ARG A 127 5.79 -0.21 -13.10
C ARG A 127 6.31 0.24 -14.47
N GLN A 128 5.67 1.26 -15.01
CA GLN A 128 5.75 1.63 -16.42
C GLN A 128 7.18 2.01 -16.85
N ILE A 129 7.97 2.65 -15.98
CA ILE A 129 9.29 3.18 -16.34
C ILE A 129 10.39 2.18 -15.99
N LEU A 130 10.33 1.55 -14.83
CA LEU A 130 11.27 0.49 -14.45
C LEU A 130 11.10 -0.78 -15.27
N GLY A 131 9.92 -0.97 -15.89
CA GLY A 131 9.58 -2.13 -16.70
C GLY A 131 9.05 -3.30 -15.89
N LYS A 132 8.56 -4.32 -16.58
CA LYS A 132 8.01 -5.54 -15.96
C LYS A 132 9.12 -6.29 -15.21
N ALA A 133 8.76 -6.85 -14.06
CA ALA A 133 9.59 -7.82 -13.36
C ALA A 133 9.27 -9.23 -13.89
N GLU A 134 10.30 -10.05 -14.14
CA GLU A 134 10.13 -11.41 -14.67
C GLU A 134 9.37 -12.31 -13.69
N ASP A 135 9.67 -12.20 -12.40
CA ASP A 135 9.07 -13.01 -11.33
C ASP A 135 8.05 -12.23 -10.50
N ASP A 136 7.20 -11.43 -11.14
CA ASP A 136 6.21 -10.63 -10.42
C ASP A 136 5.10 -11.52 -9.83
N HIS A 137 4.66 -11.20 -8.61
CA HIS A 137 3.55 -11.90 -7.97
C HIS A 137 2.40 -10.92 -7.72
N LEU A 138 1.36 -11.06 -8.51
CA LEU A 138 0.19 -10.18 -8.50
C LEU A 138 -1.02 -10.93 -7.96
N MET A 139 -1.76 -10.30 -7.07
CA MET A 139 -3.10 -10.73 -6.65
C MET A 139 -4.17 -9.91 -7.36
N TYR A 140 -5.32 -10.54 -7.59
CA TYR A 140 -6.53 -9.86 -8.06
C TYR A 140 -7.30 -9.32 -6.87
N ALA A 141 -7.80 -8.11 -6.98
CA ALA A 141 -8.67 -7.51 -5.97
C ALA A 141 -9.89 -6.87 -6.64
N ARG A 142 -11.05 -7.02 -6.02
CA ARG A 142 -12.27 -6.29 -6.34
C ARG A 142 -12.83 -5.65 -5.08
N GLU A 143 -13.47 -4.51 -5.26
CA GLU A 143 -14.10 -3.74 -4.22
C GLU A 143 -15.47 -3.25 -4.68
N ILE A 144 -16.42 -3.29 -3.77
CA ILE A 144 -17.79 -2.79 -3.94
C ILE A 144 -18.01 -1.71 -2.88
N ILE A 145 -18.47 -0.54 -3.29
CA ILE A 145 -18.93 0.48 -2.36
C ILE A 145 -20.38 0.16 -2.00
N SER A 146 -20.62 -0.18 -0.73
CA SER A 146 -21.93 -0.60 -0.22
C SER A 146 -22.43 0.33 0.88
N LYS A 147 -23.76 0.44 1.02
CA LYS A 147 -24.40 1.13 2.13
C LYS A 147 -24.53 0.26 3.38
N LYS A 148 -24.37 -1.05 3.22
CA LYS A 148 -24.54 -2.04 4.30
C LYS A 148 -23.38 -3.03 4.25
N ALA A 149 -23.00 -3.51 5.42
CA ALA A 149 -22.06 -4.61 5.64
C ALA A 149 -22.62 -5.53 6.72
N ASP A 150 -22.09 -6.73 6.83
CA ASP A 150 -22.47 -7.69 7.88
C ASP A 150 -21.79 -7.35 9.21
N HIS A 151 -20.62 -6.68 9.15
CA HIS A 151 -19.86 -6.25 10.31
C HIS A 151 -19.86 -4.72 10.41
N LYS A 152 -20.00 -4.19 11.64
CA LYS A 152 -20.06 -2.74 11.87
C LYS A 152 -18.68 -2.07 11.89
N ASP A 153 -17.65 -2.81 12.24
CA ASP A 153 -16.26 -2.33 12.37
C ASP A 153 -15.36 -3.03 11.34
N PHE A 154 -14.06 -2.76 11.39
CA PHE A 154 -13.11 -3.38 10.48
C PHE A 154 -13.14 -4.91 10.63
N TYR A 155 -13.32 -5.59 9.51
CA TYR A 155 -13.39 -7.04 9.45
C TYR A 155 -12.54 -7.60 8.33
N PHE A 156 -11.82 -8.68 8.64
CA PHE A 156 -11.07 -9.48 7.69
C PHE A 156 -11.45 -10.94 7.82
N GLN A 157 -11.71 -11.60 6.69
CA GLN A 157 -11.87 -13.04 6.61
C GLN A 157 -10.78 -13.64 5.72
N PHE A 158 -9.82 -14.30 6.33
CA PHE A 158 -8.71 -14.92 5.63
C PHE A 158 -9.14 -16.22 4.95
N PHE A 159 -8.72 -16.38 3.71
CA PHE A 159 -8.96 -17.59 2.96
C PHE A 159 -7.97 -18.68 3.36
N LYS A 160 -8.36 -19.95 3.08
CA LYS A 160 -7.55 -21.12 3.38
C LYS A 160 -6.14 -20.99 2.80
N LYS A 161 -5.14 -21.41 3.55
CA LYS A 161 -3.73 -21.37 3.16
C LYS A 161 -3.20 -19.98 2.82
N GLY A 162 -3.79 -18.90 3.32
CA GLY A 162 -3.32 -17.55 3.04
C GLY A 162 -3.41 -17.12 1.57
N THR A 163 -4.34 -17.70 0.80
CA THR A 163 -4.51 -17.39 -0.63
C THR A 163 -5.17 -16.03 -0.87
N GLY A 164 -5.57 -15.34 0.17
CA GLY A 164 -6.18 -14.04 0.14
C GLY A 164 -7.10 -13.79 1.32
N TYR A 165 -7.89 -12.74 1.24
CA TYR A 165 -8.88 -12.41 2.24
C TYR A 165 -10.01 -11.56 1.66
N TYR A 166 -11.16 -11.59 2.34
CA TYR A 166 -12.29 -10.68 2.21
C TYR A 166 -12.19 -9.60 3.29
N TRP A 167 -12.68 -8.39 3.03
CA TRP A 167 -12.72 -7.30 4.00
C TRP A 167 -14.01 -6.49 3.95
N GLU A 168 -14.38 -5.92 5.10
CA GLU A 168 -15.38 -4.87 5.25
C GLU A 168 -14.73 -3.73 6.03
N PHE A 169 -14.60 -2.56 5.42
CA PHE A 169 -14.03 -1.39 6.06
C PHE A 169 -15.02 -0.24 6.04
N PRO A 170 -15.39 0.29 7.21
CA PRO A 170 -16.32 1.40 7.30
C PRO A 170 -15.71 2.68 6.72
N ILE A 171 -16.55 3.44 6.00
CA ILE A 171 -16.24 4.77 5.46
C ILE A 171 -17.38 5.73 5.80
N ALA A 172 -17.22 7.03 5.54
CA ALA A 172 -18.30 7.98 5.71
C ALA A 172 -19.52 7.57 4.85
N GLY A 173 -20.59 7.15 5.56
CA GLY A 173 -21.86 6.82 4.94
C GLY A 173 -21.93 5.48 4.20
N GLY A 174 -21.04 4.53 4.49
CA GLY A 174 -21.06 3.18 3.92
C GLY A 174 -19.83 2.36 4.24
N TYR A 175 -19.51 1.44 3.34
CA TYR A 175 -18.42 0.48 3.50
C TYR A 175 -17.70 0.25 2.17
N HIS A 176 -16.39 0.07 2.25
CA HIS A 176 -15.60 -0.60 1.23
C HIS A 176 -15.61 -2.09 1.54
N ILE A 177 -16.32 -2.86 0.73
CA ILE A 177 -16.36 -4.32 0.84
C ILE A 177 -15.58 -4.89 -0.32
N GLY A 178 -14.62 -5.76 -0.04
CA GLY A 178 -13.81 -6.30 -1.11
C GLY A 178 -13.20 -7.65 -0.80
N ALA A 179 -12.57 -8.20 -1.81
CA ALA A 179 -11.77 -9.42 -1.70
C ALA A 179 -10.52 -9.31 -2.57
N GLY A 180 -9.44 -9.89 -2.07
CA GLY A 180 -8.20 -10.06 -2.80
C GLY A 180 -7.74 -11.51 -2.76
N SER A 181 -7.34 -12.07 -3.91
CA SER A 181 -6.87 -13.45 -3.98
C SER A 181 -5.97 -13.71 -5.19
N LEU A 182 -5.37 -14.90 -5.23
CA LEU A 182 -4.53 -15.36 -6.33
C LEU A 182 -5.30 -15.56 -7.64
N THR A 183 -6.61 -15.84 -7.56
CA THR A 183 -7.48 -16.04 -8.73
C THR A 183 -8.73 -15.16 -8.66
N LEU A 184 -9.26 -14.79 -9.81
CA LEU A 184 -10.52 -14.04 -9.90
C LEU A 184 -11.71 -14.83 -9.38
N ASP A 185 -11.74 -16.14 -9.60
CA ASP A 185 -12.84 -17.01 -9.16
C ASP A 185 -13.00 -16.99 -7.63
N MET A 186 -11.89 -16.99 -6.89
CA MET A 186 -11.92 -16.87 -5.43
C MET A 186 -12.42 -15.49 -4.98
N VAL A 187 -12.07 -14.43 -5.71
CA VAL A 187 -12.55 -13.07 -5.44
C VAL A 187 -14.06 -12.99 -5.71
N ASP A 188 -14.51 -13.53 -6.82
CA ASP A 188 -15.93 -13.53 -7.23
C ASP A 188 -16.78 -14.37 -6.27
N GLU A 189 -16.28 -15.53 -5.84
CA GLU A 189 -16.94 -16.36 -4.82
C GLU A 189 -17.11 -15.60 -3.49
N ALA A 190 -16.05 -14.93 -3.02
CA ALA A 190 -16.09 -14.19 -1.76
C ALA A 190 -17.06 -12.99 -1.80
N LEU A 191 -17.28 -12.41 -2.97
CA LEU A 191 -18.17 -11.26 -3.15
C LEU A 191 -19.59 -11.65 -3.64
N ARG A 192 -19.88 -12.94 -3.84
CA ARG A 192 -21.13 -13.45 -4.44
C ARG A 192 -22.39 -12.91 -3.76
N TYR A 193 -22.37 -12.76 -2.44
CA TYR A 193 -23.54 -12.37 -1.65
C TYR A 193 -23.53 -10.89 -1.24
N VAL A 194 -22.50 -10.14 -1.63
CA VAL A 194 -22.45 -8.69 -1.39
C VAL A 194 -23.46 -8.02 -2.32
N GLN A 195 -24.26 -7.11 -1.75
CA GLN A 195 -25.25 -6.36 -2.56
C GLN A 195 -24.53 -5.62 -3.69
N PRO A 196 -25.10 -5.65 -4.92
CA PRO A 196 -24.53 -4.95 -6.05
C PRO A 196 -24.36 -3.46 -5.77
N GLY A 197 -23.23 -2.93 -6.18
CA GLY A 197 -22.85 -1.52 -6.02
C GLY A 197 -21.83 -1.11 -7.06
N PHE A 198 -21.27 0.09 -6.89
CA PHE A 198 -20.14 0.51 -7.72
C PHE A 198 -18.95 -0.40 -7.49
N THR A 199 -18.60 -1.16 -8.52
CA THR A 199 -17.57 -2.21 -8.45
C THR A 199 -16.35 -1.82 -9.26
N VAL A 200 -15.19 -1.96 -8.67
CA VAL A 200 -13.90 -1.72 -9.31
C VAL A 200 -12.94 -2.86 -8.99
N GLY A 201 -12.00 -3.11 -9.91
CA GLY A 201 -11.01 -4.16 -9.73
C GLY A 201 -9.61 -3.71 -10.15
N ARG A 202 -8.60 -4.30 -9.54
CA ARG A 202 -7.19 -4.10 -9.90
C ARG A 202 -6.36 -5.33 -9.58
N LYS A 203 -5.11 -5.32 -10.06
CA LYS A 203 -4.05 -6.19 -9.53
C LYS A 203 -3.27 -5.43 -8.47
N ILE A 204 -2.77 -6.16 -7.47
CA ILE A 204 -1.93 -5.64 -6.39
C ILE A 204 -0.64 -6.44 -6.40
N ARG A 205 0.50 -5.76 -6.32
CA ARG A 205 1.81 -6.42 -6.24
C ARG A 205 2.09 -6.85 -4.82
N MET A 206 2.27 -8.16 -4.64
CA MET A 206 2.56 -8.76 -3.34
C MET A 206 4.05 -9.05 -3.13
N LYS A 207 4.82 -9.21 -4.22
CA LYS A 207 6.25 -9.47 -4.16
C LYS A 207 7.04 -8.18 -4.04
N PRO A 208 7.90 -8.02 -3.02
CA PRO A 208 8.90 -6.96 -2.99
C PRO A 208 9.88 -7.10 -4.17
N LEU A 209 10.19 -5.97 -4.82
CA LEU A 209 11.09 -5.91 -5.99
C LEU A 209 12.31 -5.03 -5.69
N PHE A 210 12.92 -5.21 -4.51
CA PHE A 210 13.98 -4.33 -4.01
C PHE A 210 15.30 -4.45 -4.77
N GLU A 211 15.58 -5.59 -5.39
CA GLU A 211 16.76 -5.75 -6.25
C GLU A 211 16.70 -4.82 -7.46
N ASN A 212 15.50 -4.60 -7.99
CA ASN A 212 15.25 -3.83 -9.21
C ASN A 212 14.57 -2.48 -8.93
N MET A 213 14.74 -1.90 -7.72
CA MET A 213 14.10 -0.64 -7.36
C MET A 213 14.71 0.60 -8.03
N VAL A 214 15.89 0.46 -8.63
CA VAL A 214 16.58 1.52 -9.36
C VAL A 214 17.17 0.96 -10.64
N ARG A 215 17.09 1.73 -11.73
CA ARG A 215 17.68 1.39 -13.03
C ARG A 215 18.08 2.68 -13.76
N ASP A 216 19.33 2.78 -14.20
CA ASP A 216 19.85 3.98 -14.88
C ASP A 216 19.55 5.25 -14.07
N LYS A 217 18.80 6.19 -14.64
CA LYS A 217 18.33 7.42 -14.00
C LYS A 217 16.91 7.29 -13.43
N VAL A 218 16.43 6.08 -13.22
CA VAL A 218 15.07 5.80 -12.70
C VAL A 218 15.14 5.27 -11.29
N ILE A 219 14.33 5.83 -10.40
CA ILE A 219 14.13 5.37 -9.03
C ILE A 219 12.64 5.06 -8.84
N GLY A 220 12.31 3.86 -8.36
CA GLY A 220 10.95 3.48 -8.05
C GLY A 220 10.54 3.84 -6.62
N VAL A 221 9.27 4.17 -6.41
CA VAL A 221 8.68 4.44 -5.09
C VAL A 221 7.33 3.72 -4.94
N GLY A 222 6.98 3.35 -3.72
CA GLY A 222 5.70 2.70 -3.42
C GLY A 222 5.55 1.33 -4.08
N GLU A 223 4.36 1.05 -4.61
CA GLU A 223 4.04 -0.26 -5.20
C GLU A 223 4.87 -0.58 -6.46
N SER A 224 5.48 0.40 -7.14
CA SER A 224 6.37 0.13 -8.27
C SER A 224 7.61 -0.68 -7.87
N ILE A 225 7.99 -0.64 -6.60
CA ILE A 225 9.06 -1.46 -6.01
C ILE A 225 8.54 -2.53 -5.04
N GLY A 226 7.23 -2.80 -5.05
CA GLY A 226 6.61 -3.84 -4.24
C GLY A 226 6.48 -3.47 -2.76
N LEU A 227 6.36 -2.19 -2.44
CA LEU A 227 6.10 -1.72 -1.06
C LEU A 227 4.60 -1.81 -0.74
N VAL A 228 4.13 -3.05 -0.66
CA VAL A 228 2.80 -3.43 -0.18
C VAL A 228 3.01 -4.56 0.82
N SER A 229 2.36 -4.48 1.97
CA SER A 229 2.44 -5.53 2.99
C SER A 229 1.97 -6.87 2.42
N PRO A 230 2.79 -7.91 2.46
CA PRO A 230 2.38 -9.24 2.01
C PRO A 230 1.29 -9.87 2.88
N ILE A 231 1.03 -9.33 4.07
CA ILE A 231 0.01 -9.84 5.02
C ILE A 231 -1.30 -9.08 4.88
N THR A 232 -1.25 -7.75 4.95
CA THR A 232 -2.45 -6.90 5.02
C THR A 232 -2.84 -6.28 3.68
N GLY A 233 -1.95 -6.30 2.68
CA GLY A 233 -2.15 -5.56 1.43
C GLY A 233 -2.03 -4.04 1.61
N GLU A 234 -1.62 -3.55 2.79
CA GLU A 234 -1.42 -2.13 3.05
C GLU A 234 -0.24 -1.62 2.24
N GLY A 235 -0.46 -0.58 1.44
CA GLY A 235 0.56 0.05 0.61
C GLY A 235 0.59 1.56 0.74
N ILE A 236 -0.33 2.18 1.50
CA ILE A 236 -0.45 3.64 1.58
C ILE A 236 0.71 4.22 2.39
N LEU A 237 0.89 3.74 3.61
CA LEU A 237 1.96 4.22 4.49
C LEU A 237 3.37 3.90 3.94
N PRO A 238 3.66 2.67 3.46
CA PRO A 238 4.93 2.39 2.80
C PRO A 238 5.21 3.27 1.57
N ALA A 239 4.15 3.63 0.82
CA ALA A 239 4.28 4.54 -0.32
C ALA A 239 4.72 5.94 0.12
N LEU A 240 4.09 6.51 1.15
CA LEU A 240 4.46 7.81 1.72
C LEU A 240 5.88 7.78 2.31
N GLU A 241 6.22 6.73 3.07
CA GLU A 241 7.56 6.60 3.66
C GLU A 241 8.65 6.48 2.59
N SER A 242 8.43 5.70 1.54
CA SER A 242 9.42 5.56 0.46
C SER A 242 9.67 6.88 -0.27
N ALA A 243 8.61 7.64 -0.51
CA ALA A 243 8.71 8.96 -1.12
C ALA A 243 9.45 9.96 -0.21
N GLU A 244 9.14 9.99 1.08
CA GLU A 244 9.82 10.86 2.04
C GLU A 244 11.30 10.49 2.21
N ILE A 245 11.63 9.20 2.26
CA ILE A 245 13.03 8.72 2.30
C ILE A 245 13.80 9.30 1.11
N LEU A 246 13.22 9.23 -0.10
CA LEU A 246 13.86 9.77 -1.30
C LEU A 246 14.08 11.29 -1.20
N VAL A 247 13.06 12.05 -0.79
CA VAL A 247 13.17 13.51 -0.58
C VAL A 247 14.29 13.85 0.40
N GLN A 248 14.33 13.16 1.55
CA GLN A 248 15.36 13.44 2.57
C GLN A 248 16.78 13.12 2.11
N ILE A 249 16.95 12.15 1.21
CA ILE A 249 18.24 11.85 0.60
C ILE A 249 18.63 12.94 -0.40
N MET A 250 17.71 13.33 -1.29
CA MET A 250 17.94 14.34 -2.31
C MET A 250 18.26 15.72 -1.72
N LYS A 251 17.75 16.05 -0.55
CA LYS A 251 18.13 17.26 0.19
C LYS A 251 19.59 17.31 0.62
N ARG A 252 20.27 16.17 0.70
CA ARG A 252 21.63 16.03 1.24
C ARG A 252 22.64 15.61 0.18
N GLN A 253 22.18 15.29 -1.01
CA GLN A 253 22.98 14.63 -2.02
C GLN A 253 22.48 15.00 -3.41
N ASP A 254 23.36 15.51 -4.25
CA ASP A 254 23.06 15.90 -5.63
C ASP A 254 23.53 14.85 -6.65
N ASP A 255 24.46 13.98 -6.28
CA ASP A 255 24.96 12.91 -7.14
C ASP A 255 23.90 11.80 -7.30
N PRO A 256 23.43 11.53 -8.54
CA PRO A 256 22.38 10.53 -8.78
C PRO A 256 22.77 9.10 -8.34
N ASP A 257 24.03 8.71 -8.44
CA ASP A 257 24.44 7.36 -8.04
C ASP A 257 24.48 7.22 -6.52
N MET A 258 24.92 8.27 -5.82
CA MET A 258 24.87 8.31 -4.37
C MET A 258 23.43 8.36 -3.86
N ILE A 259 22.52 9.08 -4.53
CA ILE A 259 21.09 9.08 -4.21
C ILE A 259 20.52 7.66 -4.31
N LYS A 260 20.75 6.95 -5.42
CA LYS A 260 20.27 5.59 -5.65
C LYS A 260 20.80 4.61 -4.59
N MET A 261 22.09 4.71 -4.26
CA MET A 261 22.75 3.87 -3.28
C MET A 261 22.19 4.09 -1.87
N ALA A 262 22.04 5.37 -1.47
CA ALA A 262 21.48 5.74 -0.18
C ALA A 262 20.01 5.33 -0.07
N TYR A 263 19.22 5.52 -1.14
CA TYR A 263 17.81 5.13 -1.19
C TYR A 263 17.64 3.63 -1.03
N ARG A 264 18.38 2.81 -1.80
CA ARG A 264 18.37 1.36 -1.67
C ARG A 264 18.68 0.92 -0.25
N LYS A 265 19.73 1.48 0.36
CA LYS A 265 20.14 1.18 1.75
C LYS A 265 19.01 1.51 2.75
N GLN A 266 18.37 2.66 2.61
CA GLN A 266 17.30 3.08 3.52
C GLN A 266 16.02 2.25 3.34
N ILE A 267 15.62 1.93 2.11
CA ILE A 267 14.47 1.06 1.85
C ILE A 267 14.72 -0.35 2.42
N MET A 268 15.89 -0.94 2.19
CA MET A 268 16.23 -2.25 2.76
C MET A 268 16.23 -2.24 4.29
N LYS A 269 16.72 -1.16 4.91
CA LYS A 269 16.66 -1.00 6.37
C LYS A 269 15.23 -0.92 6.90
N ALA A 270 14.36 -0.18 6.22
CA ALA A 270 12.97 0.03 6.65
C ALA A 270 12.08 -1.18 6.37
N TYR A 271 12.20 -1.77 5.18
CA TYR A 271 11.25 -2.71 4.59
C TYR A 271 11.85 -4.05 4.14
N GLY A 272 13.14 -4.31 4.31
CA GLY A 272 13.76 -5.60 3.95
C GLY A 272 13.07 -6.82 4.58
N TYR A 273 12.37 -6.62 5.72
CA TYR A 273 11.57 -7.67 6.34
C TYR A 273 10.34 -8.10 5.51
N TYR A 274 9.89 -7.30 4.52
CA TYR A 274 8.81 -7.67 3.60
C TYR A 274 9.17 -8.87 2.74
N GLU A 275 10.44 -9.05 2.39
CA GLU A 275 10.89 -10.24 1.67
C GLU A 275 10.66 -11.52 2.50
N HIS A 276 10.96 -11.46 3.80
CA HIS A 276 10.69 -12.58 4.70
C HIS A 276 9.19 -12.85 4.88
N LEU A 277 8.37 -11.79 4.99
CA LEU A 277 6.91 -11.94 5.07
C LEU A 277 6.33 -12.51 3.77
N TYR A 278 6.83 -12.06 2.62
CA TYR A 278 6.44 -12.60 1.32
C TYR A 278 6.76 -14.09 1.20
N HIS A 279 7.97 -14.51 1.60
CA HIS A 279 8.35 -15.91 1.59
C HIS A 279 7.48 -16.76 2.53
N LEU A 280 7.10 -16.22 3.69
CA LEU A 280 6.17 -16.87 4.61
C LEU A 280 4.81 -17.10 3.95
N VAL A 281 4.19 -16.03 3.42
CA VAL A 281 2.87 -16.12 2.79
C VAL A 281 2.92 -17.07 1.59
N SER A 282 3.96 -16.97 0.75
CA SER A 282 4.16 -17.88 -0.38
C SER A 282 4.34 -19.33 0.05
N ALA A 283 5.05 -19.60 1.15
CA ALA A 283 5.18 -20.97 1.68
C ALA A 283 3.83 -21.54 2.14
N LEU A 284 3.02 -20.73 2.85
CA LEU A 284 1.68 -21.13 3.27
C LEU A 284 0.77 -21.42 2.07
N GLN A 285 0.81 -20.56 1.04
CA GLN A 285 0.03 -20.74 -0.19
C GLN A 285 0.39 -22.04 -0.92
N ASN A 286 1.66 -22.46 -0.85
CA ASN A 286 2.15 -23.73 -1.39
C ASN A 286 1.99 -24.91 -0.43
N GLY A 287 1.27 -24.78 0.69
CA GLY A 287 0.98 -25.85 1.64
C GLY A 287 2.18 -26.32 2.45
N ARG A 288 3.25 -25.51 2.56
CA ARG A 288 4.42 -25.81 3.39
C ARG A 288 4.15 -25.44 4.85
N THR A 289 4.50 -26.34 5.77
CA THR A 289 4.43 -26.07 7.20
C THR A 289 5.58 -25.15 7.65
N LEU A 290 5.27 -24.26 8.59
CA LEU A 290 6.25 -23.35 9.16
C LEU A 290 7.12 -24.11 10.16
N GLY A 291 8.44 -24.12 9.94
CA GLY A 291 9.42 -24.69 10.88
C GLY A 291 9.81 -23.70 11.98
N LEU A 292 10.99 -23.92 12.61
CA LEU A 292 11.53 -23.08 13.70
C LEU A 292 11.72 -21.59 13.38
N SER A 293 11.64 -21.19 12.10
CA SER A 293 11.64 -19.78 11.68
C SER A 293 10.35 -19.04 12.04
N ALA A 294 9.29 -19.75 12.46
CA ALA A 294 7.98 -19.18 12.76
C ALA A 294 8.02 -18.05 13.81
N LEU A 295 8.85 -18.17 14.85
CA LEU A 295 8.95 -17.16 15.91
C LEU A 295 9.48 -15.81 15.37
N ARG A 296 10.56 -15.82 14.60
CA ARG A 296 11.12 -14.60 14.00
C ARG A 296 10.12 -13.95 13.04
N THR A 297 9.46 -14.77 12.26
CA THR A 297 8.44 -14.31 11.30
C THR A 297 7.21 -13.74 12.00
N SER A 298 6.78 -14.31 13.13
CA SER A 298 5.70 -13.79 13.96
C SER A 298 6.01 -12.38 14.51
N LEU A 299 7.26 -12.11 14.88
CA LEU A 299 7.68 -10.78 15.31
C LEU A 299 7.63 -9.76 14.15
N MET A 300 8.00 -10.17 12.94
CA MET A 300 7.91 -9.34 11.73
C MET A 300 6.45 -9.07 11.36
N ALA A 301 5.59 -10.09 11.40
CA ALA A 301 4.15 -9.95 11.18
C ALA A 301 3.52 -9.00 12.21
N ARG A 302 3.90 -9.12 13.48
CA ARG A 302 3.47 -8.19 14.54
C ARG A 302 3.90 -6.76 14.24
N LYS A 303 5.16 -6.53 13.81
CA LYS A 303 5.64 -5.20 13.41
C LYS A 303 4.80 -4.62 12.29
N ASP A 304 4.46 -5.41 11.29
CA ASP A 304 3.66 -5.02 10.14
C ASP A 304 2.22 -4.64 10.53
N LEU A 305 1.57 -5.49 11.33
CA LEU A 305 0.21 -5.25 11.83
C LEU A 305 0.12 -3.99 12.73
N ILE A 306 1.10 -3.79 13.62
CA ILE A 306 1.21 -2.55 14.41
C ILE A 306 1.40 -1.35 13.47
N GLY A 307 2.21 -1.50 12.43
CA GLY A 307 2.38 -0.50 11.38
C GLY A 307 1.07 -0.10 10.73
N PHE A 308 0.20 -1.05 10.46
CA PHE A 308 -1.14 -0.85 9.90
C PHE A 308 -2.15 -0.27 10.90
N GLY A 309 -1.86 -0.30 12.20
CA GLY A 309 -2.72 0.25 13.25
C GLY A 309 -3.48 -0.81 14.04
N ILE A 310 -2.97 -2.03 14.13
CA ILE A 310 -3.57 -3.14 14.87
C ILE A 310 -2.63 -3.58 16.00
N ASP A 311 -3.12 -3.57 17.25
CA ASP A 311 -2.39 -4.13 18.38
C ASP A 311 -2.45 -5.66 18.37
N PHE A 312 -1.53 -6.26 17.64
CA PHE A 312 -1.44 -7.70 17.51
C PHE A 312 -0.74 -8.32 18.72
N SER A 313 -1.52 -8.84 19.65
CA SER A 313 -1.02 -9.57 20.81
C SER A 313 -0.80 -11.06 20.48
N ILE A 314 0.46 -11.49 20.46
CA ILE A 314 0.83 -12.91 20.28
C ILE A 314 0.14 -13.81 21.32
N ARG A 315 -0.06 -13.32 22.56
CA ARG A 315 -0.79 -14.07 23.60
C ARG A 315 -2.24 -14.37 23.25
N LYS A 316 -2.93 -13.44 22.56
CA LYS A 316 -4.30 -13.69 22.08
C LYS A 316 -4.31 -14.76 21.00
N VAL A 317 -3.35 -14.72 20.08
CA VAL A 317 -3.23 -15.72 19.01
C VAL A 317 -2.97 -17.11 19.58
N ILE A 318 -2.01 -17.27 20.50
CA ILE A 318 -1.69 -18.56 21.13
C ILE A 318 -2.93 -19.16 21.81
N ARG A 319 -3.75 -18.34 22.49
CA ARG A 319 -4.99 -18.84 23.17
C ARG A 319 -6.09 -19.33 22.24
N HIS A 320 -6.08 -18.92 20.97
CA HIS A 320 -7.12 -19.30 20.00
C HIS A 320 -6.66 -20.37 19.01
N PHE A 321 -5.35 -20.64 18.93
CA PHE A 321 -4.77 -21.59 17.98
C PHE A 321 -4.05 -22.78 18.66
N LEU A 322 -3.97 -22.79 19.98
CA LEU A 322 -3.51 -23.91 20.83
C LEU A 322 -4.55 -24.24 21.90
#